data_37c517f2a5cd4e8d8ee3d89e957d5fcc
#
_entry.id   37c517f2a5cd4e8d8ee3d89e957d5fcc
#
_cell.length_a   1.000
_cell.length_b   1.000
_cell.length_c   1.000
_cell.angle_alpha   90.00
_cell.angle_beta   90.00
_cell.angle_gamma   90.00
#
_symmetry.space_group_name_H-M   'P 1'
#
loop_
_entity.id
_entity.type
_entity.pdbx_description
1 polymer ?
#
loop_
_entity_poly.entity_id
_entity_poly.type
_entity_poly.pdbx_seq_one_letter_code
_entity_poly.pdbx_strand_id
1 'polypeptide(L)'
;MPNTMPPIFDRDTLDLGLASAKEKARCDYAQFLGAGPNNANWDVHPDLPPRAAGLKMYLDSTFGELRLDDMTLWMQHFATFPKHLPIVLHAESRTMAAGILFAEIYDRPIHIAHLSLREEILIIKAAKERGIKVTCEVAPHHLFINKDLTGFQNLSGLSVGHQEVRPRLTSQKDVDALWDNLDIIDCFATDHAPHTIEEKDSDNPLPGFPGLETALPLFLTAADRGRLTVDDIVEKMYTNPKKIFNLPEQPGTWIEVDENAQYEIRGAEHFSRCGWTPFEGYQVKGRVTRVVLRGKDVYKDGKVLAEKGFGQNIRD
;
A
#
# COMPACT_ATOMS: atom_id res chain seq x y z
N MET A 1 -2.05 7.46 -3.46
CA MET A 1 -1.90 8.11 -2.14
C MET A 1 -2.00 9.60 -2.30
N PRO A 2 -2.49 10.36 -1.27
CA PRO A 2 -2.72 11.80 -1.41
C PRO A 2 -1.50 12.68 -1.18
N ASN A 3 -0.38 12.15 -0.74
CA ASN A 3 0.87 12.88 -0.49
C ASN A 3 1.65 13.17 -1.80
N THR A 4 0.95 13.70 -2.78
CA THR A 4 1.48 14.18 -4.06
C THR A 4 1.91 15.65 -3.96
N MET A 5 2.39 16.24 -5.04
CA MET A 5 2.70 17.67 -5.13
C MET A 5 1.88 18.31 -6.27
N PRO A 6 0.85 19.12 -5.95
CA PRO A 6 0.32 19.41 -4.60
C PRO A 6 -0.35 18.19 -3.96
N PRO A 7 -0.50 18.15 -2.59
CA PRO A 7 -1.21 17.09 -1.91
C PRO A 7 -2.72 17.15 -2.19
N ILE A 8 -3.37 15.97 -2.19
CA ILE A 8 -4.80 15.85 -2.50
C ILE A 8 -5.61 15.95 -1.21
N PHE A 9 -6.20 17.10 -0.89
CA PHE A 9 -6.97 17.33 0.35
C PHE A 9 -8.26 18.16 0.14
N ASP A 10 -8.49 18.68 -1.06
CA ASP A 10 -9.68 19.48 -1.42
C ASP A 10 -10.19 19.11 -2.82
N ARG A 11 -11.19 19.85 -3.29
CA ARG A 11 -11.80 19.65 -4.60
C ARG A 11 -10.80 19.85 -5.73
N ASP A 12 -10.08 20.96 -5.72
CA ASP A 12 -9.22 21.37 -6.83
C ASP A 12 -8.06 20.40 -7.01
N THR A 13 -7.44 19.97 -5.90
CA THR A 13 -6.34 19.00 -5.91
C THR A 13 -6.82 17.59 -6.23
N LEU A 14 -8.04 17.20 -5.81
CA LEU A 14 -8.65 15.93 -6.23
C LEU A 14 -8.95 15.94 -7.73
N ASP A 15 -9.54 17.00 -8.26
CA ASP A 15 -9.84 17.15 -9.69
C ASP A 15 -8.56 17.11 -10.54
N LEU A 16 -7.49 17.78 -10.09
CA LEU A 16 -6.18 17.72 -10.74
C LEU A 16 -5.62 16.27 -10.76
N GLY A 17 -5.67 15.59 -9.63
CA GLY A 17 -5.21 14.22 -9.51
C GLY A 17 -6.01 13.24 -10.38
N LEU A 18 -7.34 13.36 -10.39
CA LEU A 18 -8.22 12.54 -11.23
C LEU A 18 -8.02 12.83 -12.72
N ALA A 19 -7.84 14.09 -13.11
CA ALA A 19 -7.53 14.46 -14.49
C ALA A 19 -6.19 13.87 -14.96
N SER A 20 -5.15 13.93 -14.12
CA SER A 20 -3.86 13.31 -14.43
C SER A 20 -3.95 11.78 -14.54
N ALA A 21 -4.70 11.13 -13.65
CA ALA A 21 -4.92 9.70 -13.72
C ALA A 21 -5.72 9.30 -14.97
N LYS A 22 -6.77 10.03 -15.31
CA LYS A 22 -7.57 9.82 -16.53
C LYS A 22 -6.72 9.88 -17.80
N GLU A 23 -5.75 10.79 -17.85
CA GLU A 23 -4.85 10.93 -19.02
C GLU A 23 -3.82 9.79 -19.09
N LYS A 24 -3.33 9.29 -17.93
CA LYS A 24 -2.10 8.50 -17.89
C LYS A 24 -2.30 7.05 -17.45
N ALA A 25 -3.33 6.76 -16.66
CA ALA A 25 -3.51 5.44 -16.07
C ALA A 25 -3.78 4.36 -17.14
N ARG A 26 -3.11 3.23 -17.00
CA ARG A 26 -3.28 2.04 -17.85
C ARG A 26 -4.11 0.95 -17.16
N CYS A 27 -4.37 1.09 -15.87
CA CYS A 27 -5.24 0.25 -15.04
C CYS A 27 -6.28 1.11 -14.34
N ASP A 28 -7.34 0.49 -13.86
CA ASP A 28 -8.37 1.17 -13.09
C ASP A 28 -7.79 1.70 -11.77
N TYR A 29 -8.36 2.79 -11.28
CA TYR A 29 -7.81 3.53 -10.15
C TYR A 29 -8.89 4.16 -9.28
N ALA A 30 -8.53 4.48 -8.05
CA ALA A 30 -9.19 5.43 -7.18
C ALA A 30 -8.14 6.17 -6.36
N GLN A 31 -8.44 7.41 -5.96
CA GLN A 31 -7.52 8.23 -5.18
C GLN A 31 -8.02 8.40 -3.75
N PHE A 32 -7.10 8.51 -2.79
CA PHE A 32 -7.42 8.92 -1.43
C PHE A 32 -7.48 10.43 -1.31
N LEU A 33 -8.38 10.92 -0.44
CA LEU A 33 -8.26 12.26 0.13
C LEU A 33 -7.28 12.22 1.30
N GLY A 34 -6.47 13.24 1.45
CA GLY A 34 -5.60 13.46 2.60
C GLY A 34 -6.32 14.21 3.71
N ALA A 35 -6.12 13.78 4.95
CA ALA A 35 -6.54 14.53 6.12
C ALA A 35 -5.59 15.71 6.37
N GLY A 36 -6.13 16.88 6.55
CA GLY A 36 -5.39 18.10 6.86
C GLY A 36 -6.16 19.00 7.84
N PRO A 37 -5.55 20.07 8.32
CA PRO A 37 -6.20 20.94 9.30
C PRO A 37 -7.40 21.72 8.73
N ASN A 38 -7.42 21.94 7.42
CA ASN A 38 -8.43 22.79 6.78
C ASN A 38 -9.63 22.00 6.24
N ASN A 39 -9.61 20.66 6.29
CA ASN A 39 -10.70 19.82 5.80
C ASN A 39 -11.23 18.83 6.85
N ALA A 40 -11.00 19.10 8.14
CA ALA A 40 -11.40 18.20 9.22
C ALA A 40 -12.93 18.14 9.45
N ASN A 41 -13.70 19.06 8.89
CA ASN A 41 -15.16 19.02 8.90
C ASN A 41 -15.69 18.60 7.52
N TRP A 42 -15.97 17.30 7.34
CA TRP A 42 -16.46 16.74 6.07
C TRP A 42 -17.93 17.03 5.79
N ASP A 43 -18.71 17.47 6.80
CA ASP A 43 -20.12 17.84 6.61
C ASP A 43 -20.28 19.05 5.70
N VAL A 44 -19.27 19.91 5.60
CA VAL A 44 -19.27 21.08 4.68
C VAL A 44 -18.83 20.73 3.25
N HIS A 45 -18.33 19.52 3.04
CA HIS A 45 -17.88 19.02 1.73
C HIS A 45 -18.44 17.61 1.43
N PRO A 46 -19.76 17.39 1.51
CA PRO A 46 -20.35 16.05 1.48
C PRO A 46 -20.17 15.33 0.13
N ASP A 47 -19.85 16.05 -0.92
CA ASP A 47 -19.68 15.54 -2.27
C ASP A 47 -18.25 15.06 -2.58
N LEU A 48 -17.25 15.37 -1.74
CA LEU A 48 -15.88 14.94 -1.97
C LEU A 48 -15.61 13.48 -1.57
N PRO A 49 -15.99 13.01 -0.36
CA PRO A 49 -15.69 11.65 0.08
C PRO A 49 -16.17 10.54 -0.87
N PRO A 50 -17.37 10.61 -1.50
CA PRO A 50 -17.84 9.58 -2.42
C PRO A 50 -16.94 9.37 -3.66
N ARG A 51 -16.20 10.40 -4.06
CA ARG A 51 -15.29 10.39 -5.21
C ARG A 51 -13.92 9.78 -4.91
N ALA A 52 -13.66 9.45 -3.64
CA ALA A 52 -12.37 8.95 -3.16
C ALA A 52 -12.44 7.49 -2.72
N ALA A 53 -11.30 6.82 -2.69
CA ALA A 53 -11.15 5.48 -2.12
C ALA A 53 -11.35 5.46 -0.60
N GLY A 54 -11.13 6.59 0.06
CA GLY A 54 -11.20 6.78 1.50
C GLY A 54 -10.41 8.01 1.93
N LEU A 55 -10.26 8.19 3.25
CA LEU A 55 -9.42 9.22 3.85
C LEU A 55 -8.10 8.63 4.29
N LYS A 56 -6.98 9.22 3.89
CA LYS A 56 -5.64 8.87 4.37
C LYS A 56 -5.17 9.88 5.39
N MET A 57 -4.82 9.42 6.58
CA MET A 57 -4.24 10.24 7.65
C MET A 57 -2.79 9.83 7.90
N TYR A 58 -1.91 10.81 8.02
CA TYR A 58 -0.49 10.61 8.35
C TYR A 58 -0.26 11.10 9.78
N LEU A 59 -0.14 10.17 10.71
CA LEU A 59 0.02 10.45 12.14
C LEU A 59 1.49 10.44 12.57
N ASP A 60 2.36 9.92 11.70
CA ASP A 60 3.82 9.90 11.87
C ASP A 60 4.52 10.45 10.64
N SER A 61 5.83 10.64 10.76
CA SER A 61 6.65 11.25 9.71
C SER A 61 6.79 10.34 8.49
N THR A 62 6.49 10.90 7.32
CA THR A 62 6.68 10.29 6.01
C THR A 62 6.98 11.38 4.98
N PHE A 63 6.91 11.05 3.69
CA PHE A 63 7.05 12.02 2.62
C PHE A 63 5.83 12.97 2.55
N GLY A 64 6.09 14.27 2.35
CA GLY A 64 5.07 15.31 2.10
C GLY A 64 4.61 16.05 3.36
N GLU A 65 3.64 16.95 3.17
CA GLU A 65 3.20 17.93 4.18
C GLU A 65 1.92 17.54 4.92
N LEU A 66 1.39 16.33 4.66
CA LEU A 66 0.09 15.90 5.22
C LEU A 66 0.18 15.33 6.64
N ARG A 67 1.34 15.45 7.31
CA ARG A 67 1.45 15.00 8.70
C ARG A 67 0.53 15.84 9.59
N LEU A 68 -0.28 15.15 10.39
CA LEU A 68 -1.27 15.75 11.27
C LEU A 68 -0.95 15.40 12.72
N ASP A 69 -0.35 16.33 13.47
CA ASP A 69 0.09 16.11 14.86
C ASP A 69 -1.02 16.42 15.90
N ASP A 70 -2.03 17.23 15.54
CA ASP A 70 -3.08 17.65 16.47
C ASP A 70 -4.16 16.57 16.60
N MET A 71 -4.24 15.95 17.77
CA MET A 71 -5.24 14.93 18.08
C MET A 71 -6.68 15.48 18.04
N THR A 72 -6.90 16.77 18.24
CA THR A 72 -8.23 17.39 18.12
C THR A 72 -8.73 17.29 16.67
N LEU A 73 -7.83 17.50 15.71
CA LEU A 73 -8.13 17.33 14.30
C LEU A 73 -8.37 15.86 13.95
N TRP A 74 -7.62 14.91 14.55
CA TRP A 74 -7.91 13.49 14.35
C TRP A 74 -9.35 13.17 14.76
N MET A 75 -9.76 13.61 15.96
CA MET A 75 -11.11 13.40 16.46
C MET A 75 -12.17 13.98 15.52
N GLN A 76 -11.94 15.18 14.96
CA GLN A 76 -12.85 15.80 14.00
C GLN A 76 -12.97 14.97 12.72
N HIS A 77 -11.85 14.49 12.14
CA HIS A 77 -11.87 13.60 10.98
C HIS A 77 -12.63 12.29 11.29
N PHE A 78 -12.38 11.69 12.44
CA PHE A 78 -13.09 10.48 12.86
C PHE A 78 -14.58 10.70 13.05
N ALA A 79 -14.99 11.86 13.56
CA ALA A 79 -16.39 12.19 13.79
C ALA A 79 -17.18 12.46 12.50
N THR A 80 -16.57 13.19 11.55
CA THR A 80 -17.31 13.76 10.40
C THR A 80 -17.12 13.02 9.08
N PHE A 81 -16.00 12.27 8.87
CA PHE A 81 -15.81 11.53 7.63
C PHE A 81 -16.85 10.39 7.50
N PRO A 82 -17.46 10.15 6.33
CA PRO A 82 -18.52 9.15 6.16
C PRO A 82 -18.10 7.74 6.62
N LYS A 83 -18.91 7.09 7.47
CA LYS A 83 -18.57 5.79 8.10
C LYS A 83 -18.50 4.62 7.12
N HIS A 84 -19.13 4.73 5.95
CA HIS A 84 -19.09 3.68 4.93
C HIS A 84 -17.81 3.68 4.09
N LEU A 85 -16.95 4.70 4.25
CA LEU A 85 -15.63 4.79 3.63
C LEU A 85 -14.54 4.58 4.69
N PRO A 86 -13.45 3.91 4.35
CA PRO A 86 -12.36 3.67 5.30
C PRO A 86 -11.58 4.94 5.61
N ILE A 87 -11.13 5.07 6.87
CA ILE A 87 -9.99 5.91 7.24
C ILE A 87 -8.76 5.01 7.28
N VAL A 88 -7.75 5.36 6.50
CA VAL A 88 -6.47 4.64 6.41
C VAL A 88 -5.41 5.44 7.16
N LEU A 89 -4.75 4.81 8.13
CA LEU A 89 -3.76 5.45 8.99
C LEU A 89 -2.34 5.03 8.61
N HIS A 90 -1.47 5.99 8.29
CA HIS A 90 -0.03 5.84 8.45
C HIS A 90 0.27 6.16 9.91
N ALA A 91 0.50 5.15 10.72
CA ALA A 91 0.63 5.28 12.16
C ALA A 91 1.55 4.20 12.71
N GLU A 92 2.46 4.59 13.60
CA GLU A 92 3.44 3.69 14.20
C GLU A 92 3.20 3.63 15.72
N SER A 93 3.19 2.40 16.28
CA SER A 93 3.15 2.15 17.74
C SER A 93 2.09 2.97 18.49
N ARG A 94 2.49 4.07 19.14
CA ARG A 94 1.59 4.88 20.00
C ARG A 94 0.49 5.60 19.22
N THR A 95 0.78 6.14 18.06
CA THR A 95 -0.22 6.84 17.22
C THR A 95 -1.23 5.85 16.65
N MET A 96 -0.78 4.62 16.31
CA MET A 96 -1.64 3.53 15.94
C MET A 96 -2.59 3.13 17.08
N ALA A 97 -2.07 2.97 18.31
CA ALA A 97 -2.89 2.66 19.48
C ALA A 97 -3.94 3.75 19.75
N ALA A 98 -3.58 5.03 19.59
CA ALA A 98 -4.52 6.15 19.70
C ALA A 98 -5.58 6.10 18.58
N GLY A 99 -5.19 5.82 17.33
CA GLY A 99 -6.12 5.66 16.21
C GLY A 99 -7.12 4.53 16.44
N ILE A 100 -6.68 3.40 16.99
CA ILE A 100 -7.56 2.26 17.35
C ILE A 100 -8.55 2.66 18.45
N LEU A 101 -8.10 3.42 19.46
CA LEU A 101 -9.00 3.91 20.50
C LEU A 101 -10.06 4.87 19.92
N PHE A 102 -9.69 5.74 18.98
CA PHE A 102 -10.66 6.59 18.30
C PHE A 102 -11.64 5.78 17.43
N ALA A 103 -11.18 4.70 16.78
CA ALA A 103 -12.08 3.80 16.06
C ALA A 103 -13.15 3.20 16.98
N GLU A 104 -12.77 2.82 18.20
CA GLU A 104 -13.69 2.33 19.23
C GLU A 104 -14.66 3.44 19.70
N ILE A 105 -14.16 4.63 20.05
CA ILE A 105 -14.96 5.77 20.56
C ILE A 105 -16.00 6.22 19.53
N TYR A 106 -15.62 6.32 18.26
CA TYR A 106 -16.48 6.78 17.17
C TYR A 106 -17.25 5.65 16.48
N ASP A 107 -17.07 4.41 16.92
CA ASP A 107 -17.67 3.19 16.32
C ASP A 107 -17.54 3.18 14.80
N ARG A 108 -16.30 3.27 14.30
CA ARG A 108 -16.05 3.30 12.86
C ARG A 108 -14.91 2.40 12.43
N PRO A 109 -14.97 1.88 11.18
CA PRO A 109 -13.88 1.09 10.64
C PRO A 109 -12.65 1.97 10.32
N ILE A 110 -11.47 1.42 10.63
CA ILE A 110 -10.19 1.96 10.20
C ILE A 110 -9.34 0.88 9.55
N HIS A 111 -8.38 1.32 8.75
CA HIS A 111 -7.38 0.45 8.14
C HIS A 111 -5.98 0.97 8.49
N ILE A 112 -5.15 0.11 9.09
CA ILE A 112 -3.77 0.45 9.43
C ILE A 112 -2.87 0.04 8.27
N ALA A 113 -2.19 1.03 7.67
CA ALA A 113 -1.27 0.80 6.56
C ALA A 113 0.06 0.20 7.05
N HIS A 114 0.68 -0.64 6.22
CA HIS A 114 2.08 -1.11 6.26
C HIS A 114 2.63 -1.42 7.65
N LEU A 115 2.04 -2.36 8.39
CA LEU A 115 2.58 -2.84 9.68
C LEU A 115 4.05 -3.26 9.54
N SER A 116 4.85 -2.97 10.56
CA SER A 116 6.28 -3.24 10.56
C SER A 116 6.80 -3.92 11.82
N LEU A 117 6.16 -3.73 12.98
CA LEU A 117 6.64 -4.18 14.27
C LEU A 117 5.80 -5.32 14.86
N ARG A 118 6.48 -6.18 15.64
CA ARG A 118 5.85 -7.22 16.45
C ARG A 118 4.79 -6.64 17.40
N GLU A 119 5.10 -5.55 18.08
CA GLU A 119 4.18 -4.92 19.02
C GLU A 119 2.92 -4.42 18.32
N GLU A 120 3.04 -3.92 17.09
CA GLU A 120 1.91 -3.43 16.30
C GLU A 120 0.94 -4.53 15.95
N ILE A 121 1.42 -5.67 15.43
CA ILE A 121 0.54 -6.80 15.09
C ILE A 121 -0.16 -7.36 16.34
N LEU A 122 0.50 -7.37 17.51
CA LEU A 122 -0.12 -7.80 18.77
C LEU A 122 -1.19 -6.82 19.25
N ILE A 123 -1.01 -5.51 19.06
CA ILE A 123 -2.04 -4.51 19.37
C ILE A 123 -3.26 -4.70 18.44
N ILE A 124 -3.04 -4.92 17.14
CA ILE A 124 -4.12 -5.21 16.19
C ILE A 124 -4.89 -6.47 16.59
N LYS A 125 -4.16 -7.54 16.94
CA LYS A 125 -4.77 -8.81 17.40
C LYS A 125 -5.68 -8.57 18.60
N ALA A 126 -5.19 -7.90 19.64
CA ALA A 126 -5.95 -7.57 20.82
C ALA A 126 -7.17 -6.67 20.51
N ALA A 127 -7.04 -5.73 19.58
CA ALA A 127 -8.14 -4.88 19.14
C ALA A 127 -9.24 -5.70 18.41
N LYS A 128 -8.84 -6.62 17.51
CA LYS A 128 -9.78 -7.51 16.81
C LYS A 128 -10.50 -8.45 17.77
N GLU A 129 -9.80 -9.02 18.75
CA GLU A 129 -10.39 -9.88 19.81
C GLU A 129 -11.43 -9.15 20.66
N ARG A 130 -11.29 -7.82 20.82
CA ARG A 130 -12.28 -6.95 21.48
C ARG A 130 -13.43 -6.51 20.56
N GLY A 131 -13.41 -6.90 19.29
CA GLY A 131 -14.44 -6.54 18.31
C GLY A 131 -14.30 -5.12 17.75
N ILE A 132 -13.15 -4.46 17.93
CA ILE A 132 -12.90 -3.16 17.32
C ILE A 132 -12.78 -3.33 15.80
N LYS A 133 -13.41 -2.43 15.04
CA LYS A 133 -13.46 -2.47 13.58
C LYS A 133 -12.12 -2.00 12.96
N VAL A 134 -11.08 -2.80 13.13
CA VAL A 134 -9.75 -2.53 12.60
C VAL A 134 -9.33 -3.60 11.60
N THR A 135 -8.80 -3.16 10.46
CA THR A 135 -8.11 -3.99 9.49
C THR A 135 -6.69 -3.46 9.29
N CYS A 136 -5.80 -4.28 8.75
CA CYS A 136 -4.41 -3.89 8.55
C CYS A 136 -3.80 -4.50 7.29
N GLU A 137 -2.73 -3.89 6.81
CA GLU A 137 -1.95 -4.38 5.69
C GLU A 137 -0.46 -4.45 6.04
N VAL A 138 0.24 -5.29 5.29
CA VAL A 138 1.71 -5.38 5.36
C VAL A 138 2.29 -5.24 3.95
N ALA A 139 3.42 -4.55 3.86
CA ALA A 139 4.17 -4.44 2.60
C ALA A 139 5.18 -5.59 2.46
N PRO A 140 5.48 -6.05 1.22
CA PRO A 140 6.44 -7.13 1.00
C PRO A 140 7.79 -6.88 1.66
N HIS A 141 8.29 -5.65 1.64
CA HIS A 141 9.58 -5.33 2.25
C HIS A 141 9.61 -5.57 3.77
N HIS A 142 8.49 -5.41 4.48
CA HIS A 142 8.41 -5.73 5.91
C HIS A 142 8.28 -7.24 6.21
N LEU A 143 7.90 -8.05 5.22
CA LEU A 143 7.85 -9.50 5.36
C LEU A 143 9.15 -10.20 4.91
N PHE A 144 9.89 -9.61 3.98
CA PHE A 144 11.02 -10.28 3.34
C PHE A 144 12.37 -9.65 3.65
N ILE A 145 12.43 -8.42 4.20
CA ILE A 145 13.66 -7.69 4.49
C ILE A 145 13.70 -7.28 5.96
N ASN A 146 14.80 -7.52 6.64
CA ASN A 146 15.07 -6.94 7.95
C ASN A 146 16.08 -5.78 7.86
N LYS A 147 16.25 -5.02 8.94
CA LYS A 147 17.17 -3.87 9.01
C LYS A 147 18.65 -4.26 8.82
N ASP A 148 19.01 -5.52 9.07
CA ASP A 148 20.38 -6.01 8.94
C ASP A 148 20.62 -6.53 7.53
N LEU A 149 19.59 -6.48 6.64
CA LEU A 149 19.61 -6.92 5.25
C LEU A 149 20.10 -8.36 5.06
N THR A 150 19.98 -9.18 6.12
CA THR A 150 20.37 -10.59 6.06
C THR A 150 19.38 -11.34 5.16
N GLY A 151 19.89 -11.96 4.11
CA GLY A 151 19.10 -12.61 3.05
C GLY A 151 19.11 -11.87 1.72
N PHE A 152 19.62 -10.64 1.66
CA PHE A 152 19.82 -9.86 0.44
C PHE A 152 21.30 -9.82 0.07
N GLN A 153 21.68 -10.70 -0.83
CA GLN A 153 23.10 -10.88 -1.18
C GLN A 153 23.66 -9.76 -2.07
N ASN A 154 22.84 -8.83 -2.59
CA ASN A 154 23.27 -7.90 -3.64
C ASN A 154 22.93 -6.42 -3.41
N LEU A 155 22.62 -6.00 -2.18
CA LEU A 155 22.64 -4.56 -1.86
C LEU A 155 24.09 -4.03 -1.64
N SER A 156 25.10 -4.87 -1.86
CA SER A 156 26.50 -4.47 -1.90
C SER A 156 26.71 -3.53 -3.09
N GLY A 157 26.78 -2.23 -2.81
CA GLY A 157 26.94 -1.18 -3.83
C GLY A 157 25.81 -0.14 -3.83
N LEU A 158 24.69 -0.37 -3.14
CA LEU A 158 23.69 0.64 -2.92
C LEU A 158 24.05 1.49 -1.68
N SER A 159 23.79 2.79 -1.76
CA SER A 159 24.01 3.72 -0.66
C SER A 159 23.06 3.43 0.52
N VAL A 160 23.38 3.99 1.69
CA VAL A 160 22.50 3.92 2.88
C VAL A 160 21.12 4.50 2.58
N GLY A 161 21.01 5.47 1.67
CA GLY A 161 19.75 6.07 1.24
C GLY A 161 18.79 5.07 0.60
N HIS A 162 19.30 4.01 -0.04
CA HIS A 162 18.45 2.95 -0.60
C HIS A 162 17.74 2.11 0.47
N GLN A 163 18.09 2.27 1.75
CA GLN A 163 17.40 1.62 2.87
C GLN A 163 16.30 2.49 3.49
N GLU A 164 16.21 3.77 3.06
CA GLU A 164 15.19 4.69 3.59
C GLU A 164 13.78 4.31 3.11
N VAL A 165 12.94 3.97 4.07
CA VAL A 165 11.50 3.66 3.92
C VAL A 165 10.77 4.04 5.21
N ARG A 166 9.48 4.31 5.14
CA ARG A 166 8.64 4.59 6.30
C ARG A 166 7.35 3.74 6.26
N PRO A 167 7.09 2.95 7.32
CA PRO A 167 7.94 2.66 8.48
C PRO A 167 9.31 2.08 8.09
N ARG A 168 10.30 2.24 8.98
CA ARG A 168 11.66 1.71 8.73
C ARG A 168 11.68 0.19 8.71
N LEU A 169 12.68 -0.39 8.03
CA LEU A 169 12.97 -1.81 8.16
C LEU A 169 13.32 -2.14 9.62
N THR A 170 12.83 -3.27 10.08
CA THR A 170 12.86 -3.68 11.49
C THR A 170 13.74 -4.90 11.72
N SER A 171 13.76 -5.43 12.94
CA SER A 171 14.57 -6.61 13.27
C SER A 171 13.97 -7.89 12.67
N GLN A 172 14.78 -8.96 12.58
CA GLN A 172 14.29 -10.28 12.16
C GLN A 172 13.13 -10.77 13.05
N LYS A 173 13.14 -10.45 14.36
CA LYS A 173 12.06 -10.81 15.28
C LYS A 173 10.72 -10.16 14.93
N ASP A 174 10.76 -8.95 14.38
CA ASP A 174 9.57 -8.26 13.91
C ASP A 174 9.05 -8.92 12.63
N VAL A 175 9.94 -9.18 11.67
CA VAL A 175 9.61 -9.91 10.43
C VAL A 175 9.00 -11.27 10.76
N ASP A 176 9.60 -12.04 11.66
CA ASP A 176 9.09 -13.35 12.08
C ASP A 176 7.70 -13.23 12.71
N ALA A 177 7.49 -12.23 13.57
CA ALA A 177 6.19 -11.99 14.22
C ALA A 177 5.09 -11.62 13.23
N LEU A 178 5.39 -10.87 12.16
CA LEU A 178 4.41 -10.59 11.11
C LEU A 178 4.02 -11.88 10.37
N TRP A 179 4.98 -12.75 10.06
CA TRP A 179 4.70 -14.05 9.45
C TRP A 179 3.94 -14.99 10.38
N ASP A 180 4.26 -15.03 11.67
CA ASP A 180 3.62 -15.89 12.66
C ASP A 180 2.16 -15.48 12.96
N ASN A 181 1.77 -14.24 12.60
CA ASN A 181 0.42 -13.70 12.75
C ASN A 181 -0.20 -13.31 11.38
N LEU A 182 0.10 -14.08 10.34
CA LEU A 182 -0.41 -13.81 9.00
C LEU A 182 -1.95 -13.85 8.92
N ASP A 183 -2.59 -14.62 9.79
CA ASP A 183 -4.04 -14.72 9.98
C ASP A 183 -4.68 -13.40 10.47
N ILE A 184 -3.91 -12.56 11.16
CA ILE A 184 -4.35 -11.24 11.63
C ILE A 184 -4.25 -10.18 10.53
N ILE A 185 -3.34 -10.35 9.56
CA ILE A 185 -3.11 -9.41 8.46
C ILE A 185 -4.21 -9.59 7.42
N ASP A 186 -4.95 -8.51 7.14
CA ASP A 186 -6.06 -8.53 6.19
C ASP A 186 -5.61 -8.40 4.73
N CYS A 187 -4.62 -7.54 4.46
CA CYS A 187 -4.18 -7.26 3.10
C CYS A 187 -2.67 -7.30 2.92
N PHE A 188 -2.25 -7.65 1.71
CA PHE A 188 -0.93 -7.34 1.20
C PHE A 188 -1.02 -6.09 0.32
N ALA A 189 -0.26 -5.06 0.67
CA ALA A 189 -0.16 -3.83 -0.10
C ALA A 189 1.29 -3.53 -0.42
N THR A 190 1.56 -2.94 -1.56
CA THR A 190 2.94 -2.77 -2.02
C THR A 190 3.66 -1.61 -1.38
N ASP A 191 2.92 -0.62 -0.90
CA ASP A 191 3.46 0.70 -0.53
C ASP A 191 4.43 1.23 -1.59
N HIS A 192 4.06 1.08 -2.88
CA HIS A 192 4.91 1.43 -4.01
C HIS A 192 5.20 2.93 -4.04
N ALA A 193 6.43 3.30 -3.69
CA ALA A 193 6.95 4.64 -3.69
C ALA A 193 8.34 4.67 -4.36
N PRO A 194 8.39 4.60 -5.71
CA PRO A 194 9.64 4.55 -6.45
C PRO A 194 10.31 5.91 -6.47
N HIS A 195 11.54 5.97 -6.00
CA HIS A 195 12.43 7.12 -6.12
C HIS A 195 13.61 6.75 -7.00
N THR A 196 14.15 7.70 -7.74
CA THR A 196 15.31 7.45 -8.61
C THR A 196 16.56 7.14 -7.80
N ILE A 197 17.57 6.60 -8.44
CA ILE A 197 18.87 6.33 -7.82
C ILE A 197 19.46 7.64 -7.27
N GLU A 198 19.38 8.72 -8.02
CA GLU A 198 19.88 10.04 -7.63
C GLU A 198 19.16 10.60 -6.40
N GLU A 199 17.84 10.41 -6.31
CA GLU A 199 17.06 10.81 -5.12
C GLU A 199 17.44 9.98 -3.90
N LYS A 200 17.71 8.69 -4.08
CA LYS A 200 18.16 7.80 -3.00
C LYS A 200 19.61 8.05 -2.57
N ASP A 201 20.45 8.50 -3.49
CA ASP A 201 21.87 8.81 -3.22
C ASP A 201 22.09 10.27 -2.75
N SER A 202 21.04 11.05 -2.63
CA SER A 202 21.13 12.45 -2.18
C SER A 202 21.47 12.56 -0.68
N ASP A 203 21.87 13.75 -0.24
CA ASP A 203 22.12 14.05 1.19
C ASP A 203 20.86 13.92 2.06
N ASN A 204 19.66 13.93 1.44
CA ASN A 204 18.38 13.74 2.10
C ASN A 204 17.53 12.72 1.32
N PRO A 205 17.86 11.42 1.43
CA PRO A 205 17.23 10.39 0.64
C PRO A 205 15.73 10.27 0.94
N LEU A 206 14.93 10.25 -0.13
CA LEU A 206 13.49 10.15 -0.01
C LEU A 206 13.07 8.73 0.42
N PRO A 207 12.14 8.59 1.39
CA PRO A 207 11.69 7.29 1.86
C PRO A 207 10.75 6.63 0.86
N GLY A 208 10.98 5.35 0.56
CA GLY A 208 10.11 4.52 -0.26
C GLY A 208 10.84 3.51 -1.12
N PHE A 209 10.12 2.44 -1.50
CA PHE A 209 10.60 1.35 -2.33
C PHE A 209 9.69 1.12 -3.54
N PRO A 210 10.23 0.72 -4.71
CA PRO A 210 9.43 0.14 -5.77
C PRO A 210 8.97 -1.27 -5.33
N GLY A 211 7.66 -1.57 -5.43
CA GLY A 211 7.09 -2.84 -4.95
C GLY A 211 6.07 -3.49 -5.88
N LEU A 212 5.50 -2.75 -6.88
CA LEU A 212 4.41 -3.28 -7.72
C LEU A 212 4.80 -4.53 -8.51
N GLU A 213 6.00 -4.56 -9.09
CA GLU A 213 6.43 -5.64 -9.98
C GLU A 213 7.01 -6.83 -9.22
N THR A 214 7.31 -6.68 -7.94
CA THR A 214 7.94 -7.71 -7.10
C THR A 214 7.00 -8.39 -6.11
N ALA A 215 5.88 -7.75 -5.75
CA ALA A 215 4.98 -8.24 -4.70
C ALA A 215 4.44 -9.65 -5.00
N LEU A 216 3.78 -9.83 -6.14
CA LEU A 216 3.16 -11.12 -6.47
C LEU A 216 4.19 -12.25 -6.62
N PRO A 217 5.31 -12.12 -7.35
CA PRO A 217 6.33 -13.15 -7.41
C PRO A 217 6.93 -13.52 -6.05
N LEU A 218 7.11 -12.56 -5.15
CA LEU A 218 7.58 -12.83 -3.78
C LEU A 218 6.58 -13.67 -3.00
N PHE A 219 5.28 -13.35 -3.06
CA PHE A 219 4.25 -14.14 -2.38
C PHE A 219 4.06 -15.52 -3.01
N LEU A 220 4.12 -15.66 -4.33
CA LEU A 220 4.10 -16.97 -4.99
C LEU A 220 5.31 -17.83 -4.60
N THR A 221 6.48 -17.22 -4.45
CA THR A 221 7.67 -17.89 -3.94
C THR A 221 7.49 -18.33 -2.48
N ALA A 222 6.85 -17.51 -1.66
CA ALA A 222 6.53 -17.87 -0.28
C ALA A 222 5.52 -19.03 -0.22
N ALA A 223 4.55 -19.06 -1.14
CA ALA A 223 3.60 -20.17 -1.28
C ALA A 223 4.29 -21.46 -1.68
N ASP A 224 5.18 -21.41 -2.66
CA ASP A 224 6.01 -22.59 -3.08
C ASP A 224 6.86 -23.12 -1.92
N ARG A 225 7.28 -22.25 -1.01
CA ARG A 225 8.02 -22.60 0.22
C ARG A 225 7.13 -23.02 1.41
N GLY A 226 5.81 -23.06 1.21
CA GLY A 226 4.84 -23.47 2.23
C GLY A 226 4.61 -22.48 3.37
N ARG A 227 4.96 -21.19 3.18
CA ARG A 227 4.74 -20.14 4.20
C ARG A 227 3.31 -19.56 4.17
N LEU A 228 2.64 -19.68 3.05
CA LEU A 228 1.24 -19.30 2.82
C LEU A 228 0.69 -20.13 1.65
N THR A 229 -0.59 -19.98 1.33
CA THR A 229 -1.25 -20.64 0.20
C THR A 229 -1.56 -19.64 -0.91
N VAL A 230 -1.89 -20.14 -2.11
CA VAL A 230 -2.40 -19.28 -3.20
C VAL A 230 -3.74 -18.64 -2.80
N ASP A 231 -4.57 -19.35 -2.03
CA ASP A 231 -5.84 -18.81 -1.53
C ASP A 231 -5.60 -17.63 -0.57
N ASP A 232 -4.57 -17.68 0.28
CA ASP A 232 -4.16 -16.53 1.11
C ASP A 232 -3.76 -15.32 0.26
N ILE A 233 -3.06 -15.54 -0.87
CA ILE A 233 -2.71 -14.47 -1.80
C ILE A 233 -3.97 -13.84 -2.40
N VAL A 234 -4.89 -14.66 -2.89
CA VAL A 234 -6.18 -14.19 -3.45
C VAL A 234 -6.99 -13.44 -2.38
N GLU A 235 -7.07 -13.98 -1.17
CA GLU A 235 -7.77 -13.34 -0.07
C GLU A 235 -7.18 -11.96 0.24
N LYS A 236 -5.86 -11.87 0.42
CA LYS A 236 -5.19 -10.65 0.91
C LYS A 236 -4.86 -9.63 -0.17
N MET A 237 -4.81 -10.01 -1.45
CA MET A 237 -4.55 -9.09 -2.57
C MET A 237 -5.80 -8.73 -3.38
N TYR A 238 -6.91 -9.46 -3.22
CA TYR A 238 -8.13 -9.23 -3.97
C TYR A 238 -9.38 -9.18 -3.09
N THR A 239 -9.74 -10.26 -2.39
CA THR A 239 -11.02 -10.38 -1.69
C THR A 239 -11.15 -9.36 -0.55
N ASN A 240 -10.17 -9.29 0.33
CA ASN A 240 -10.19 -8.38 1.47
C ASN A 240 -10.03 -6.91 1.06
N PRO A 241 -9.09 -6.51 0.17
CA PRO A 241 -9.04 -5.14 -0.34
C PRO A 241 -10.37 -4.69 -0.96
N LYS A 242 -10.99 -5.56 -1.78
CA LYS A 242 -12.30 -5.26 -2.37
C LYS A 242 -13.36 -4.97 -1.32
N LYS A 243 -13.44 -5.79 -0.27
CA LYS A 243 -14.39 -5.61 0.84
C LYS A 243 -14.08 -4.36 1.67
N ILE A 244 -12.80 -4.17 2.08
CA ILE A 244 -12.39 -3.07 2.97
C ILE A 244 -12.60 -1.71 2.30
N PHE A 245 -12.24 -1.60 1.03
CA PHE A 245 -12.35 -0.36 0.27
C PHE A 245 -13.68 -0.23 -0.49
N ASN A 246 -14.62 -1.17 -0.28
CA ASN A 246 -15.91 -1.18 -0.96
C ASN A 246 -15.77 -0.96 -2.49
N LEU A 247 -14.90 -1.77 -3.12
CA LEU A 247 -14.64 -1.66 -4.55
C LEU A 247 -15.76 -2.33 -5.36
N PRO A 248 -16.15 -1.77 -6.51
CA PRO A 248 -17.16 -2.36 -7.37
C PRO A 248 -16.69 -3.69 -7.97
N GLU A 249 -17.65 -4.47 -8.44
CA GLU A 249 -17.34 -5.65 -9.26
C GLU A 249 -16.63 -5.22 -10.55
N GLN A 250 -15.61 -5.99 -10.93
CA GLN A 250 -14.86 -5.78 -12.15
C GLN A 250 -14.96 -7.00 -13.08
N PRO A 251 -16.11 -7.21 -13.72
CA PRO A 251 -16.30 -8.37 -14.56
C PRO A 251 -15.33 -8.37 -15.75
N GLY A 252 -14.86 -9.57 -16.10
CA GLY A 252 -13.89 -9.72 -17.19
C GLY A 252 -12.49 -9.20 -16.85
N THR A 253 -12.14 -9.05 -15.56
CA THR A 253 -10.80 -8.64 -15.10
C THR A 253 -10.14 -9.80 -14.35
N TRP A 254 -8.99 -10.22 -14.82
CA TRP A 254 -8.26 -11.37 -14.27
C TRP A 254 -6.80 -11.38 -14.75
N ILE A 255 -5.96 -12.23 -14.12
CA ILE A 255 -4.57 -12.45 -14.50
C ILE A 255 -4.30 -13.93 -14.74
N GLU A 256 -3.34 -14.22 -15.63
CA GLU A 256 -2.74 -15.55 -15.79
C GLU A 256 -1.32 -15.53 -15.22
N VAL A 257 -0.99 -16.59 -14.50
CA VAL A 257 0.33 -16.76 -13.86
C VAL A 257 0.93 -18.10 -14.27
N ASP A 258 2.16 -18.08 -14.74
CA ASP A 258 2.98 -19.28 -14.85
C ASP A 258 3.64 -19.54 -13.50
N GLU A 259 3.09 -20.49 -12.74
CA GLU A 259 3.57 -20.85 -11.41
C GLU A 259 4.93 -21.56 -11.43
N ASN A 260 5.39 -22.04 -12.57
CA ASN A 260 6.66 -22.77 -12.72
C ASN A 260 7.82 -21.89 -13.19
N ALA A 261 7.53 -20.69 -13.69
CA ALA A 261 8.57 -19.76 -14.12
C ALA A 261 9.48 -19.39 -12.94
N GLN A 262 10.78 -19.58 -13.12
CA GLN A 262 11.82 -19.23 -12.16
C GLN A 262 12.72 -18.17 -12.78
N TYR A 263 13.00 -17.12 -12.04
CA TYR A 263 13.88 -16.04 -12.50
C TYR A 263 14.44 -15.25 -11.34
N GLU A 264 15.45 -14.46 -11.65
CA GLU A 264 16.04 -13.52 -10.72
C GLU A 264 15.42 -12.13 -10.91
N ILE A 265 15.07 -11.46 -9.82
CA ILE A 265 14.58 -10.09 -9.87
C ILE A 265 15.72 -9.15 -10.26
N ARG A 266 15.49 -8.30 -11.27
CA ARG A 266 16.41 -7.29 -11.77
C ARG A 266 15.66 -5.96 -11.92
N GLY A 267 16.01 -4.97 -11.11
CA GLY A 267 15.36 -3.65 -11.14
C GLY A 267 15.45 -2.94 -12.50
N ALA A 268 16.57 -3.16 -13.21
CA ALA A 268 16.75 -2.60 -14.55
C ALA A 268 15.79 -3.18 -15.61
N GLU A 269 15.15 -4.32 -15.34
CA GLU A 269 14.18 -4.96 -16.24
C GLU A 269 12.73 -4.54 -15.94
N HIS A 270 12.50 -3.77 -14.87
CA HIS A 270 11.20 -3.31 -14.47
C HIS A 270 10.67 -2.19 -15.38
N PHE A 271 9.35 -2.09 -15.47
CA PHE A 271 8.68 -0.93 -16.09
C PHE A 271 8.78 0.33 -15.26
N SER A 272 9.03 0.19 -13.96
CA SER A 272 9.29 1.31 -13.06
C SER A 272 10.57 2.04 -13.47
N ARG A 273 10.48 3.36 -13.62
CA ARG A 273 11.60 4.20 -14.11
C ARG A 273 12.73 4.39 -13.10
N CYS A 274 12.56 3.96 -11.86
CA CYS A 274 13.59 4.11 -10.83
C CYS A 274 14.84 3.25 -11.10
N GLY A 275 14.71 2.18 -11.90
CA GLY A 275 15.83 1.36 -12.37
C GLY A 275 16.51 0.49 -11.31
N TRP A 276 15.92 0.38 -10.12
CA TRP A 276 16.41 -0.42 -9.01
C TRP A 276 15.26 -1.07 -8.22
N THR A 277 15.58 -2.01 -7.36
CA THR A 277 14.62 -2.65 -6.45
C THR A 277 15.33 -3.08 -5.16
N PRO A 278 14.67 -3.05 -3.97
CA PRO A 278 15.27 -3.61 -2.77
C PRO A 278 15.40 -5.14 -2.84
N PHE A 279 14.84 -5.79 -3.86
CA PHE A 279 14.86 -7.24 -4.07
C PHE A 279 15.82 -7.67 -5.18
N GLU A 280 16.79 -6.83 -5.54
CA GLU A 280 17.77 -7.14 -6.60
C GLU A 280 18.47 -8.48 -6.35
N GLY A 281 18.49 -9.34 -7.36
CA GLY A 281 19.13 -10.67 -7.28
C GLY A 281 18.32 -11.73 -6.54
N TYR A 282 17.12 -11.42 -6.06
CA TYR A 282 16.29 -12.41 -5.36
C TYR A 282 15.71 -13.43 -6.36
N GLN A 283 15.86 -14.73 -6.03
CA GLN A 283 15.30 -15.79 -6.85
C GLN A 283 13.83 -16.00 -6.52
N VAL A 284 12.97 -15.84 -7.51
CA VAL A 284 11.52 -15.96 -7.39
C VAL A 284 10.94 -17.02 -8.30
N LYS A 285 9.76 -17.49 -7.91
CA LYS A 285 8.94 -18.41 -8.67
C LYS A 285 7.56 -17.79 -8.91
N GLY A 286 7.04 -17.99 -10.13
CA GLY A 286 5.75 -17.42 -10.54
C GLY A 286 5.89 -16.10 -11.31
N ARG A 287 5.35 -16.09 -12.54
CA ARG A 287 5.40 -14.92 -13.42
C ARG A 287 4.02 -14.64 -14.00
N VAL A 288 3.58 -13.40 -13.94
CA VAL A 288 2.38 -12.96 -14.66
C VAL A 288 2.66 -13.01 -16.16
N THR A 289 1.86 -13.78 -16.90
CA THR A 289 1.97 -13.95 -18.36
C THR A 289 0.94 -13.10 -19.09
N ARG A 290 -0.21 -12.84 -18.47
CA ARG A 290 -1.29 -12.07 -19.06
C ARG A 290 -2.10 -11.34 -18.01
N VAL A 291 -2.53 -10.11 -18.33
CA VAL A 291 -3.53 -9.35 -17.56
C VAL A 291 -4.64 -8.93 -18.49
N VAL A 292 -5.86 -9.30 -18.11
CA VAL A 292 -7.09 -8.89 -18.81
C VAL A 292 -7.81 -7.88 -17.92
N LEU A 293 -8.18 -6.75 -18.48
CA LEU A 293 -8.96 -5.71 -17.80
C LEU A 293 -10.21 -5.41 -18.63
N ARG A 294 -11.39 -5.66 -18.04
CA ARG A 294 -12.69 -5.50 -18.71
C ARG A 294 -12.75 -6.22 -20.07
N GLY A 295 -12.26 -7.48 -20.10
CA GLY A 295 -12.28 -8.33 -21.29
C GLY A 295 -11.23 -7.98 -22.37
N LYS A 296 -10.29 -7.05 -22.09
CA LYS A 296 -9.22 -6.68 -23.02
C LYS A 296 -7.85 -7.03 -22.44
N ASP A 297 -6.97 -7.57 -23.28
CA ASP A 297 -5.57 -7.78 -22.92
C ASP A 297 -4.89 -6.42 -22.69
N VAL A 298 -4.41 -6.18 -21.49
CA VAL A 298 -3.67 -4.96 -21.12
C VAL A 298 -2.19 -5.21 -20.92
N TYR A 299 -1.83 -6.46 -20.68
CA TYR A 299 -0.46 -6.96 -20.61
C TYR A 299 -0.43 -8.40 -21.09
N LYS A 300 0.58 -8.75 -21.88
CA LYS A 300 0.81 -10.12 -22.35
C LYS A 300 2.27 -10.33 -22.71
N ASP A 301 2.84 -11.44 -22.25
CA ASP A 301 4.18 -11.92 -22.59
C ASP A 301 5.25 -10.81 -22.53
N GLY A 302 5.33 -10.10 -21.40
CA GLY A 302 6.30 -9.05 -21.16
C GLY A 302 5.99 -7.70 -21.82
N LYS A 303 4.81 -7.53 -22.46
CA LYS A 303 4.44 -6.30 -23.16
C LYS A 303 3.20 -5.66 -22.55
N VAL A 304 3.30 -4.38 -22.24
CA VAL A 304 2.14 -3.54 -21.89
C VAL A 304 1.40 -3.18 -23.18
N LEU A 305 0.15 -3.61 -23.28
CA LEU A 305 -0.72 -3.41 -24.44
C LEU A 305 -1.71 -2.26 -24.24
N ALA A 306 -2.03 -1.93 -22.99
CA ALA A 306 -2.94 -0.83 -22.69
C ALA A 306 -2.34 0.52 -23.07
N GLU A 307 -3.11 1.35 -23.77
CA GLU A 307 -2.75 2.73 -24.03
C GLU A 307 -2.86 3.58 -22.75
N LYS A 308 -2.19 4.73 -22.73
CA LYS A 308 -2.38 5.74 -21.68
C LYS A 308 -3.85 6.18 -21.65
N GLY A 309 -4.42 6.34 -20.48
CA GLY A 309 -5.82 6.70 -20.30
C GLY A 309 -6.82 5.53 -20.49
N PHE A 310 -6.35 4.28 -20.61
CA PHE A 310 -7.22 3.11 -20.66
C PHE A 310 -7.91 2.83 -19.32
N GLY A 311 -7.24 3.17 -18.20
CA GLY A 311 -7.76 3.02 -16.86
C GLY A 311 -8.98 3.91 -16.59
N GLN A 312 -9.88 3.45 -15.74
CA GLN A 312 -11.09 4.16 -15.33
C GLN A 312 -11.05 4.45 -13.82
N ASN A 313 -11.64 5.57 -13.43
CA ASN A 313 -11.91 5.83 -12.02
C ASN A 313 -13.05 4.91 -11.56
N ILE A 314 -12.81 4.09 -10.57
CA ILE A 314 -13.82 3.15 -10.05
C ILE A 314 -14.77 3.78 -9.03
N ARG A 315 -14.68 5.11 -8.84
CA ARG A 315 -15.57 5.91 -7.99
C ARG A 315 -16.48 6.86 -8.80
N ASP A 316 -16.44 6.81 -10.12
CA ASP A 316 -17.35 7.56 -11.01
C ASP A 316 -18.70 6.85 -11.13
#